data_192a57223e4575fc941edea429a9029b
#
_entry.id   192a57223e4575fc941edea429a9029b
#
_cell.length_a   1.000
_cell.length_b   1.000
_cell.length_c   1.000
_cell.angle_alpha   90.00
_cell.angle_beta   90.00
_cell.angle_gamma   90.00
#
_symmetry.space_group_name_H-M   'P 1'
#
loop_
_entity.id
_entity.type
_entity.pdbx_description
1 polymer ?
#
loop_
_entity_poly.entity_id
_entity_poly.type
_entity_poly.pdbx_seq_one_letter_code
_entity_poly.pdbx_strand_id
1 'polypeptide(L)'
;PSRGLGDVYKRQAIGIIRMVCMGIPPLALTGAVFGAFLSGMLYRLSKGKLVCAFIGEVIGTGIIGAIVSYPVMTLIWGRTGLTWFFYVPSFIAGTLIGGSLAFIFLKHLQKAHMLSTFQTALGSQVYTNTDTVVNDSLGIAFLGFIGYLASTVAVKQFVAEPGPVAGSIKYIVLLAFV
;
A
#
# COMPACT_ATOMS: atom_id res chain seq x y z
N PRO A 1 -20.24 0.54 16.65
CA PRO A 1 -19.01 -0.24 16.90
C PRO A 1 -18.58 -1.13 15.75
N SER A 2 -19.47 -1.50 14.80
CA SER A 2 -19.19 -2.46 13.71
C SER A 2 -18.57 -1.85 12.43
N ARG A 3 -18.27 -0.56 12.41
CA ARG A 3 -17.87 0.16 11.18
C ARG A 3 -16.49 -0.20 10.64
N GLY A 4 -15.56 -0.68 11.47
CA GLY A 4 -14.23 -1.14 11.01
C GLY A 4 -14.26 -2.48 10.27
N LEU A 5 -15.26 -3.32 10.55
CA LEU A 5 -15.45 -4.58 9.84
C LEU A 5 -16.02 -4.39 8.43
N GLY A 6 -16.83 -3.34 8.20
CA GLY A 6 -17.38 -3.06 6.88
C GLY A 6 -16.34 -2.82 5.80
N ASP A 7 -15.21 -2.21 6.12
CA ASP A 7 -14.13 -1.97 5.17
C ASP A 7 -13.36 -3.26 4.84
N VAL A 8 -13.21 -4.16 5.82
CA VAL A 8 -12.63 -5.50 5.61
C VAL A 8 -13.50 -6.29 4.65
N TYR A 9 -14.83 -6.31 4.85
CA TYR A 9 -15.75 -7.03 3.97
C TYR A 9 -15.75 -6.48 2.54
N LYS A 10 -15.69 -5.16 2.36
CA LYS A 10 -15.61 -4.55 1.03
C LYS A 10 -14.33 -4.96 0.30
N ARG A 11 -13.19 -4.93 0.99
CA ARG A 11 -11.91 -5.37 0.40
C ARG A 11 -11.91 -6.87 0.08
N GLN A 12 -12.51 -7.68 0.93
CA GLN A 12 -12.67 -9.11 0.67
C GLN A 12 -13.57 -9.39 -0.53
N ALA A 13 -14.71 -8.68 -0.65
CA ALA A 13 -15.60 -8.81 -1.80
C ALA A 13 -14.87 -8.48 -3.12
N ILE A 14 -14.08 -7.40 -3.14
CA ILE A 14 -13.24 -7.05 -4.29
C ILE A 14 -12.21 -8.16 -4.57
N GLY A 15 -11.57 -8.70 -3.55
CA GLY A 15 -10.63 -9.81 -3.66
C GLY A 15 -11.25 -11.06 -4.27
N ILE A 16 -12.46 -11.43 -3.81
CA ILE A 16 -13.22 -12.57 -4.32
C ILE A 16 -13.62 -12.35 -5.78
N ILE A 17 -14.14 -11.18 -6.13
CA ILE A 17 -14.51 -10.83 -7.51
C ILE A 17 -13.28 -10.94 -8.42
N ARG A 18 -12.13 -10.41 -8.02
CA ARG A 18 -10.89 -10.52 -8.78
C ARG A 18 -10.43 -11.97 -8.93
N MET A 19 -10.57 -12.78 -7.88
CA MET A 19 -10.21 -14.19 -7.91
C MET A 19 -11.08 -14.96 -8.90
N VAL A 20 -12.41 -14.74 -8.87
CA VAL A 20 -13.37 -15.42 -9.74
C VAL A 20 -13.28 -14.92 -11.19
N CYS A 21 -13.20 -13.61 -11.41
CA CYS A 21 -13.24 -13.02 -12.75
C CYS A 21 -11.88 -13.04 -13.45
N MET A 22 -10.78 -12.99 -12.72
CA MET A 22 -9.42 -12.86 -13.27
C MET A 22 -8.53 -14.08 -13.01
N GLY A 23 -9.04 -15.12 -12.34
CA GLY A 23 -8.27 -16.32 -12.00
C GLY A 23 -7.05 -16.05 -11.08
N ILE A 24 -7.10 -14.98 -10.28
CA ILE A 24 -5.99 -14.60 -9.40
C ILE A 24 -5.99 -15.51 -8.16
N PRO A 25 -4.82 -15.99 -7.71
CA PRO A 25 -4.71 -16.78 -6.48
C PRO A 25 -5.28 -16.06 -5.24
N PRO A 26 -5.72 -16.78 -4.18
CA PRO A 26 -6.34 -16.22 -2.98
C PRO A 26 -5.40 -15.35 -2.11
N LEU A 27 -4.18 -15.09 -2.56
CA LEU A 27 -3.20 -14.21 -1.92
C LEU A 27 -3.74 -12.81 -1.60
N ALA A 28 -4.64 -12.28 -2.45
CA ALA A 28 -5.24 -10.97 -2.23
C ALA A 28 -6.15 -10.94 -1.00
N LEU A 29 -6.77 -12.05 -0.62
CA LEU A 29 -7.66 -12.13 0.54
C LEU A 29 -6.88 -12.05 1.85
N THR A 30 -5.75 -12.78 1.96
CA THR A 30 -4.93 -12.78 3.17
C THR A 30 -4.34 -11.40 3.45
N GLY A 31 -3.76 -10.74 2.43
CA GLY A 31 -3.23 -9.39 2.57
C GLY A 31 -4.30 -8.36 2.93
N ALA A 32 -5.46 -8.41 2.25
CA ALA A 32 -6.55 -7.44 2.47
C ALA A 32 -7.10 -7.44 3.89
N VAL A 33 -7.20 -8.60 4.54
CA VAL A 33 -7.72 -8.70 5.92
C VAL A 33 -6.78 -8.03 6.91
N PHE A 34 -5.52 -8.46 6.93
CA PHE A 34 -4.55 -7.98 7.92
C PHE A 34 -4.17 -6.52 7.66
N GLY A 35 -4.01 -6.12 6.40
CA GLY A 35 -3.72 -4.74 6.03
C GLY A 35 -4.84 -3.79 6.43
N ALA A 36 -6.09 -4.09 6.08
CA ALA A 36 -7.23 -3.25 6.45
C ALA A 36 -7.42 -3.15 7.97
N PHE A 37 -7.23 -4.25 8.69
CA PHE A 37 -7.38 -4.29 10.14
C PHE A 37 -6.30 -3.46 10.84
N LEU A 38 -5.02 -3.72 10.55
CA LEU A 38 -3.91 -3.00 11.19
C LEU A 38 -3.88 -1.52 10.79
N SER A 39 -4.06 -1.21 9.51
CA SER A 39 -4.12 0.16 9.03
C SER A 39 -5.24 0.95 9.73
N GLY A 40 -6.45 0.40 9.79
CA GLY A 40 -7.58 1.02 10.49
C GLY A 40 -7.38 1.15 11.99
N MET A 41 -6.79 0.13 12.63
CA MET A 41 -6.49 0.15 14.07
C MET A 41 -5.45 1.23 14.40
N LEU A 42 -4.31 1.25 13.69
CA LEU A 42 -3.24 2.23 13.92
C LEU A 42 -3.70 3.66 13.58
N TYR A 43 -4.53 3.82 12.54
CA TYR A 43 -5.13 5.12 12.23
C TYR A 43 -5.97 5.67 13.39
N ARG A 44 -6.79 4.82 14.01
CA ARG A 44 -7.61 5.20 15.18
C ARG A 44 -6.76 5.47 16.42
N LEU A 45 -5.80 4.61 16.72
CA LEU A 45 -4.90 4.77 17.87
C LEU A 45 -4.06 6.05 17.77
N SER A 46 -3.66 6.41 16.56
CA SER A 46 -2.88 7.63 16.29
C SER A 46 -3.73 8.89 16.11
N LYS A 47 -5.03 8.82 16.38
CA LYS A 47 -5.96 9.96 16.24
C LYS A 47 -5.95 10.58 14.83
N GLY A 48 -5.90 9.74 13.80
CA GLY A 48 -6.05 10.17 12.40
C GLY A 48 -4.74 10.44 11.64
N LYS A 49 -3.59 10.01 12.14
CA LYS A 49 -2.31 10.15 11.42
C LYS A 49 -2.23 9.19 10.26
N LEU A 50 -2.15 9.71 9.03
CA LEU A 50 -2.04 8.91 7.81
C LEU A 50 -0.78 8.04 7.78
N VAL A 51 0.32 8.52 8.36
CA VAL A 51 1.58 7.77 8.48
C VAL A 51 1.38 6.45 9.23
N CYS A 52 0.66 6.48 10.34
CA CYS A 52 0.40 5.28 11.13
C CYS A 52 -0.50 4.29 10.39
N ALA A 53 -1.45 4.79 9.60
CA ALA A 53 -2.26 3.95 8.72
C ALA A 53 -1.39 3.26 7.66
N PHE A 54 -0.47 3.99 7.04
CA PHE A 54 0.47 3.44 6.07
C PHE A 54 1.39 2.36 6.67
N ILE A 55 1.97 2.63 7.86
CA ILE A 55 2.78 1.64 8.58
C ILE A 55 1.96 0.38 8.88
N GLY A 56 0.71 0.56 9.32
CA GLY A 56 -0.22 -0.55 9.55
C GLY A 56 -0.47 -1.39 8.30
N GLU A 57 -0.62 -0.75 7.15
CA GLU A 57 -0.80 -1.44 5.87
C GLU A 57 0.46 -2.23 5.48
N VAL A 58 1.65 -1.65 5.61
CA VAL A 58 2.92 -2.32 5.29
C VAL A 58 3.15 -3.54 6.19
N ILE A 59 2.91 -3.41 7.49
CA ILE A 59 3.05 -4.53 8.42
C ILE A 59 1.95 -5.56 8.19
N GLY A 60 0.70 -5.12 8.07
CA GLY A 60 -0.47 -6.01 7.93
C GLY A 60 -0.47 -6.79 6.63
N THR A 61 -0.35 -6.10 5.51
CA THR A 61 -0.33 -6.75 4.18
C THR A 61 1.06 -7.25 3.82
N GLY A 62 2.10 -6.43 4.01
CA GLY A 62 3.45 -6.73 3.54
C GLY A 62 4.13 -7.87 4.31
N ILE A 63 3.90 -7.97 5.61
CA ILE A 63 4.56 -8.98 6.45
C ILE A 63 3.56 -10.07 6.87
N ILE A 64 2.53 -9.72 7.65
CA ILE A 64 1.62 -10.72 8.23
C ILE A 64 0.82 -11.40 7.12
N GLY A 65 0.22 -10.64 6.21
CA GLY A 65 -0.54 -11.18 5.09
C GLY A 65 0.31 -12.06 4.17
N ALA A 66 1.57 -11.68 3.93
CA ALA A 66 2.51 -12.47 3.14
C ALA A 66 2.87 -13.81 3.81
N ILE A 67 3.13 -13.82 5.13
CA ILE A 67 3.42 -15.04 5.87
C ILE A 67 2.20 -15.97 5.90
N VAL A 68 1.01 -15.41 6.17
CA VAL A 68 -0.25 -16.19 6.17
C VAL A 68 -0.61 -16.72 4.77
N SER A 69 -0.13 -16.07 3.72
CA SER A 69 -0.31 -16.55 2.35
C SER A 69 0.41 -17.88 2.08
N TYR A 70 1.50 -18.18 2.79
CA TYR A 70 2.22 -19.45 2.65
C TYR A 70 1.33 -20.67 2.94
N PRO A 71 0.71 -20.84 4.13
CA PRO A 71 -0.15 -21.99 4.40
C PRO A 71 -1.39 -22.01 3.48
N VAL A 72 -1.94 -20.87 3.10
CA VAL A 72 -3.07 -20.83 2.16
C VAL A 72 -2.68 -21.39 0.80
N MET A 73 -1.51 -21.03 0.28
CA MET A 73 -1.06 -21.49 -1.03
C MET A 73 -0.59 -22.95 -1.00
N THR A 74 -0.01 -23.42 0.10
CA THR A 74 0.44 -24.82 0.21
C THR A 74 -0.71 -25.78 0.48
N LEU A 75 -1.63 -25.44 1.40
CA LEU A 75 -2.71 -26.34 1.83
C LEU A 75 -3.93 -26.28 0.90
N ILE A 76 -4.30 -25.11 0.41
CA ILE A 76 -5.52 -24.93 -0.39
C ILE A 76 -5.20 -24.99 -1.89
N TRP A 77 -4.08 -24.42 -2.33
CA TRP A 77 -3.73 -24.34 -3.75
C TRP A 77 -2.73 -25.42 -4.20
N GLY A 78 -2.24 -26.25 -3.27
CA GLY A 78 -1.35 -27.39 -3.56
C GLY A 78 0.05 -27.00 -4.06
N ARG A 79 0.50 -25.75 -3.81
CA ARG A 79 1.85 -25.30 -4.18
C ARG A 79 2.89 -25.88 -3.21
N THR A 80 3.82 -26.69 -3.74
CA THR A 80 4.93 -27.28 -2.98
C THR A 80 6.24 -26.53 -3.25
N GLY A 81 7.21 -26.65 -2.34
CA GLY A 81 8.54 -26.06 -2.51
C GLY A 81 8.66 -24.57 -2.17
N LEU A 82 7.65 -24.00 -1.51
CA LEU A 82 7.68 -22.61 -1.07
C LEU A 82 8.27 -22.48 0.34
N THR A 83 8.95 -21.35 0.59
CA THR A 83 9.42 -20.95 1.92
C THR A 83 8.42 -20.01 2.58
N TRP A 84 8.35 -19.97 3.92
CA TRP A 84 7.46 -19.09 4.67
C TRP A 84 7.56 -17.60 4.28
N PHE A 85 8.74 -17.15 3.88
CA PHE A 85 9.00 -15.75 3.49
C PHE A 85 8.98 -15.53 1.99
N PHE A 86 8.60 -16.52 1.18
CA PHE A 86 8.63 -16.42 -0.28
C PHE A 86 7.82 -15.25 -0.82
N TYR A 87 6.66 -14.99 -0.24
CA TYR A 87 5.76 -13.92 -0.67
C TYR A 87 6.09 -12.54 -0.09
N VAL A 88 6.91 -12.45 0.96
CA VAL A 88 7.18 -11.19 1.68
C VAL A 88 7.76 -10.10 0.78
N PRO A 89 8.79 -10.33 -0.06
CA PRO A 89 9.34 -9.28 -0.91
C PRO A 89 8.31 -8.73 -1.91
N SER A 90 7.51 -9.61 -2.50
CA SER A 90 6.47 -9.23 -3.46
C SER A 90 5.35 -8.41 -2.80
N PHE A 91 4.89 -8.83 -1.61
CA PHE A 91 3.86 -8.13 -0.86
C PHE A 91 4.35 -6.77 -0.36
N ILE A 92 5.58 -6.68 0.17
CA ILE A 92 6.18 -5.40 0.60
C ILE A 92 6.31 -4.46 -0.59
N ALA A 93 6.82 -4.92 -1.73
CA ALA A 93 6.92 -4.08 -2.92
C ALA A 93 5.55 -3.56 -3.38
N GLY A 94 4.56 -4.45 -3.43
CA GLY A 94 3.18 -4.09 -3.79
C GLY A 94 2.55 -3.09 -2.82
N THR A 95 2.74 -3.28 -1.50
CA THR A 95 2.22 -2.36 -0.47
C THR A 95 2.96 -1.03 -0.47
N LEU A 96 4.25 -0.99 -0.70
CA LEU A 96 5.00 0.26 -0.82
C LEU A 96 4.52 1.08 -2.02
N ILE A 97 4.36 0.47 -3.18
CA ILE A 97 3.88 1.16 -4.38
C ILE A 97 2.42 1.62 -4.20
N GLY A 98 1.52 0.69 -3.88
CA GLY A 98 0.10 0.98 -3.74
C GLY A 98 -0.19 1.91 -2.57
N GLY A 99 0.47 1.71 -1.44
CA GLY A 99 0.34 2.54 -0.24
C GLY A 99 0.89 3.96 -0.44
N SER A 100 1.99 4.12 -1.18
CA SER A 100 2.53 5.44 -1.53
C SER A 100 1.55 6.23 -2.39
N LEU A 101 0.97 5.61 -3.41
CA LEU A 101 -0.06 6.23 -4.25
C LEU A 101 -1.30 6.61 -3.42
N ALA A 102 -1.77 5.69 -2.57
CA ALA A 102 -2.91 5.93 -1.70
C ALA A 102 -2.63 7.07 -0.70
N PHE A 103 -1.43 7.12 -0.13
CA PHE A 103 -1.02 8.16 0.80
C PHE A 103 -1.03 9.54 0.14
N ILE A 104 -0.44 9.67 -1.05
CA ILE A 104 -0.41 10.92 -1.82
C ILE A 104 -1.83 11.37 -2.15
N PHE A 105 -2.68 10.45 -2.60
CA PHE A 105 -4.08 10.72 -2.91
C PHE A 105 -4.87 11.19 -1.68
N LEU A 106 -4.74 10.48 -0.56
CA LEU A 106 -5.42 10.86 0.69
C LEU A 106 -4.94 12.21 1.22
N LYS A 107 -3.65 12.50 1.10
CA LYS A 107 -3.09 13.80 1.46
C LYS A 107 -3.64 14.92 0.58
N HIS A 108 -3.80 14.67 -0.70
CA HIS A 108 -4.42 15.65 -1.61
C HIS A 108 -5.89 15.91 -1.24
N LEU A 109 -6.64 14.85 -0.96
CA LEU A 109 -8.02 14.98 -0.46
C LEU A 109 -8.11 15.71 0.88
N GLN A 110 -7.13 15.51 1.75
CA GLN A 110 -7.05 16.21 3.04
C GLN A 110 -6.83 17.72 2.83
N LYS A 111 -5.91 18.11 1.94
CA LYS A 111 -5.67 19.52 1.60
C LYS A 111 -6.89 20.17 0.95
N ALA A 112 -7.66 19.43 0.17
CA ALA A 112 -8.91 19.88 -0.45
C ALA A 112 -10.13 19.90 0.50
N HIS A 113 -9.94 19.60 1.79
CA HIS A 113 -11.02 19.42 2.79
C HIS A 113 -12.09 18.38 2.43
N MET A 114 -11.87 17.58 1.38
CA MET A 114 -12.80 16.54 0.94
C MET A 114 -12.74 15.30 1.82
N LEU A 115 -11.61 15.03 2.46
CA LEU A 115 -11.43 13.83 3.30
C LEU A 115 -12.44 13.81 4.47
N SER A 116 -12.64 14.94 5.13
CA SER A 116 -13.62 15.07 6.23
C SER A 116 -15.05 14.84 5.74
N THR A 117 -15.39 15.34 4.57
CA THR A 117 -16.71 15.14 3.94
C THR A 117 -16.97 13.65 3.65
N PHE A 118 -15.99 12.96 3.06
CA PHE A 118 -16.09 11.51 2.84
C PHE A 118 -16.17 10.72 4.14
N GLN A 119 -15.36 11.07 5.14
CA GLN A 119 -15.40 10.42 6.45
C GLN A 119 -16.77 10.59 7.12
N THR A 120 -17.36 11.78 7.05
CA THR A 120 -18.69 12.07 7.58
C THR A 120 -19.77 11.29 6.82
N ALA A 121 -19.72 11.31 5.48
CA ALA A 121 -20.66 10.56 4.63
C ALA A 121 -20.61 9.05 4.89
N LEU A 122 -19.43 8.50 5.15
CA LEU A 122 -19.22 7.10 5.50
C LEU A 122 -19.49 6.81 7.00
N GLY A 123 -19.82 7.85 7.78
CA GLY A 123 -20.06 7.76 9.22
C GLY A 123 -18.81 7.35 10.03
N SER A 124 -17.63 7.65 9.52
CA SER A 124 -16.35 7.45 10.22
C SER A 124 -16.05 8.63 11.15
N GLN A 125 -15.17 8.42 12.15
CA GLN A 125 -14.71 9.52 12.97
C GLN A 125 -13.82 10.46 12.15
N VAL A 126 -14.09 11.76 12.26
CA VAL A 126 -13.27 12.82 11.65
C VAL A 126 -12.26 13.28 12.68
N TYR A 127 -10.98 13.27 12.30
CA TYR A 127 -9.88 13.76 13.12
C TYR A 127 -9.36 15.07 12.53
N THR A 128 -9.31 16.12 13.36
CA THR A 128 -8.89 17.47 12.95
C THR A 128 -7.39 17.73 13.14
N ASN A 129 -6.74 17.01 14.05
CA ASN A 129 -5.31 17.18 14.35
C ASN A 129 -4.48 16.11 13.64
N THR A 130 -3.97 16.45 12.47
CA THR A 130 -2.99 15.64 11.75
C THR A 130 -1.66 16.39 11.68
N ASP A 131 -0.56 15.70 12.01
CA ASP A 131 0.80 16.25 11.89
C ASP A 131 1.09 16.59 10.43
N THR A 132 0.94 17.84 10.06
CA THR A 132 1.06 18.29 8.68
C THR A 132 2.50 18.16 8.18
N VAL A 133 3.49 18.51 9.00
CA VAL A 133 4.91 18.48 8.60
C VAL A 133 5.40 17.08 8.31
N VAL A 134 5.09 16.10 9.18
CA VAL A 134 5.48 14.69 8.98
C VAL A 134 4.77 14.11 7.76
N ASN A 135 3.50 14.42 7.58
CA ASN A 135 2.74 13.98 6.41
C ASN A 135 3.27 14.64 5.12
N ASP A 136 3.75 15.89 5.19
CA ASP A 136 4.27 16.60 4.03
C ASP A 136 5.62 16.05 3.59
N SER A 137 6.56 15.84 4.50
CA SER A 137 7.86 15.25 4.20
C SER A 137 7.73 13.82 3.68
N LEU A 138 6.88 13.00 4.30
CA LEU A 138 6.63 11.65 3.81
C LEU A 138 5.95 11.64 2.43
N GLY A 139 5.05 12.57 2.16
CA GLY A 139 4.43 12.73 0.84
C GLY A 139 5.45 13.05 -0.25
N ILE A 140 6.42 13.91 0.03
CA ILE A 140 7.53 14.23 -0.88
C ILE A 140 8.40 13.00 -1.10
N ALA A 141 8.77 12.28 -0.03
CA ALA A 141 9.55 11.05 -0.14
C ALA A 141 8.85 9.98 -1.00
N PHE A 142 7.52 9.84 -0.88
CA PHE A 142 6.75 8.91 -1.71
C PHE A 142 6.66 9.34 -3.17
N LEU A 143 6.53 10.64 -3.46
CA LEU A 143 6.62 11.14 -4.83
C LEU A 143 7.98 10.83 -5.44
N GLY A 144 9.07 11.03 -4.70
CA GLY A 144 10.41 10.67 -5.12
C GLY A 144 10.57 9.18 -5.40
N PHE A 145 10.03 8.34 -4.52
CA PHE A 145 10.04 6.89 -4.69
C PHE A 145 9.30 6.44 -5.97
N ILE A 146 8.11 6.97 -6.22
CA ILE A 146 7.34 6.67 -7.43
C ILE A 146 8.07 7.19 -8.68
N GLY A 147 8.63 8.41 -8.62
CA GLY A 147 9.45 8.96 -9.70
C GLY A 147 10.68 8.10 -10.01
N TYR A 148 11.35 7.61 -8.97
CA TYR A 148 12.47 6.67 -9.14
C TYR A 148 12.04 5.36 -9.83
N LEU A 149 10.93 4.76 -9.41
CA LEU A 149 10.39 3.55 -10.05
C LEU A 149 10.02 3.81 -11.50
N ALA A 150 9.31 4.90 -11.77
CA ALA A 150 8.91 5.29 -13.14
C ALA A 150 10.13 5.50 -14.04
N SER A 151 11.18 6.21 -13.55
CA SER A 151 12.43 6.40 -14.29
C SER A 151 13.15 5.08 -14.57
N THR A 152 13.11 4.15 -13.61
CA THR A 152 13.72 2.81 -13.75
C THR A 152 13.03 2.00 -14.85
N VAL A 153 11.70 2.03 -14.89
CA VAL A 153 10.91 1.36 -15.92
C VAL A 153 11.13 2.02 -17.28
N ALA A 154 11.08 3.35 -17.35
CA ALA A 154 11.30 4.10 -18.58
C ALA A 154 12.68 3.82 -19.17
N VAL A 155 13.73 3.85 -18.34
CA VAL A 155 15.09 3.55 -18.81
C VAL A 155 15.21 2.12 -19.34
N LYS A 156 14.58 1.13 -18.68
CA LYS A 156 14.58 -0.26 -19.16
C LYS A 156 13.82 -0.45 -20.47
N GLN A 157 12.78 0.34 -20.69
CA GLN A 157 11.91 0.17 -21.84
C GLN A 157 12.38 0.94 -23.08
N PHE A 158 12.99 2.12 -22.89
CA PHE A 158 13.38 3.01 -23.97
C PHE A 158 14.88 2.99 -24.29
N VAL A 159 15.72 2.43 -23.41
CA VAL A 159 17.16 2.34 -23.59
C VAL A 159 17.57 0.86 -23.67
N ALA A 160 17.84 0.39 -24.87
CA ALA A 160 18.19 -1.01 -25.11
C ALA A 160 19.53 -1.40 -24.44
N GLU A 161 20.47 -0.44 -24.31
CA GLU A 161 21.69 -0.60 -23.52
C GLU A 161 21.82 0.59 -22.53
N PRO A 162 21.78 0.35 -21.22
CA PRO A 162 21.90 1.42 -20.22
C PRO A 162 23.35 1.87 -20.12
N GLY A 163 23.73 2.86 -20.91
CA GLY A 163 24.99 3.57 -20.75
C GLY A 163 25.08 4.31 -19.40
N PRO A 164 26.25 4.83 -19.01
CA PRO A 164 26.47 5.51 -17.73
C PRO A 164 25.51 6.68 -17.50
N VAL A 165 25.05 7.34 -18.56
CA VAL A 165 24.06 8.44 -18.49
C VAL A 165 22.69 7.94 -18.05
N ALA A 166 22.22 6.80 -18.55
CA ALA A 166 20.94 6.23 -18.18
C ALA A 166 20.90 5.76 -16.71
N GLY A 167 22.02 5.31 -16.18
CA GLY A 167 22.20 5.03 -14.76
C GLY A 167 22.08 6.27 -13.89
N SER A 168 22.67 7.37 -14.33
CA SER A 168 22.66 8.65 -13.59
C SER A 168 21.26 9.27 -13.48
N ILE A 169 20.39 9.11 -14.46
CA ILE A 169 19.02 9.65 -14.44
C ILE A 169 18.23 9.15 -13.23
N LYS A 170 18.39 7.88 -12.85
CA LYS A 170 17.70 7.29 -11.69
C LYS A 170 18.08 7.98 -10.38
N TYR A 171 19.37 8.28 -10.21
CA TYR A 171 19.90 8.92 -9.01
C TYR A 171 19.56 10.41 -8.98
N ILE A 172 19.53 11.07 -10.14
CA ILE A 172 19.12 12.49 -10.25
C ILE A 172 17.64 12.63 -9.83
N VAL A 173 16.76 11.75 -10.32
CA VAL A 173 15.34 11.76 -9.92
C VAL A 173 15.19 11.50 -8.42
N LEU A 174 15.95 10.56 -7.86
CA LEU A 174 15.91 10.29 -6.42
C LEU A 174 16.39 11.50 -5.61
N LEU A 175 17.51 12.13 -6.01
CA LEU A 175 18.08 13.30 -5.33
C LEU A 175 17.22 14.56 -5.44
N ALA A 176 16.46 14.71 -6.51
CA ALA A 176 15.56 15.88 -6.69
C ALA A 176 14.38 15.87 -5.71
N PHE A 177 14.09 14.73 -5.05
CA PHE A 177 12.96 14.56 -4.13
C PHE A 177 13.38 14.25 -2.69
N VAL A 178 14.67 14.15 -2.39
CA VAL A 178 15.23 14.04 -1.03
C VAL A 178 15.65 15.42 -0.53
#